data_a1fc4002a8e520db98a1476df506759d
#
_entry.id   a1fc4002a8e520db98a1476df506759d
#
_cell.length_a   1.000
_cell.length_b   1.000
_cell.length_c   1.000
_cell.angle_alpha   90.00
_cell.angle_beta   90.00
_cell.angle_gamma   90.00
#
_symmetry.space_group_name_H-M   'P 1'
#
loop_
_entity.id
_entity.type
_entity.pdbx_description
1 polymer ?
#
loop_
_entity_poly.entity_id
_entity_poly.type
_entity_poly.pdbx_seq_one_letter_code
_entity_poly.pdbx_strand_id
1 'polypeptide(L)'
;MEKGPTLVCDWAPNRAMRILSLGRLAFLTFTILSVSPSGARDIVHFSGYSAGTIVVKTNERRLYYVIGEGEAIRYPVGVGRAGMAWSGTTSIDGKYIKPAWSAPASIRRDYSRQPEVIPSGSPANPMGAAALTLSGGGEYAIHGTNNPGSVGRFVSHGCIRMYNQDIMDLYERVGYGTKVVVLR
;
A
#
# COMPACT_ATOMS: atom_id res chain seq x y z
N MET A 1 45.10 40.37 22.66
CA MET A 1 44.50 41.18 23.73
C MET A 1 43.04 40.83 23.70
N GLU A 2 42.38 40.30 24.65
CA GLU A 2 42.44 40.07 26.10
C GLU A 2 41.68 38.77 26.37
N LYS A 3 42.14 37.86 27.01
CA LYS A 3 42.10 37.28 28.37
C LYS A 3 40.72 37.29 29.03
N GLY A 4 40.21 36.11 29.24
CA GLY A 4 39.66 35.35 30.34
C GLY A 4 38.40 35.92 31.03
N PRO A 5 37.76 35.18 31.95
CA PRO A 5 38.41 34.32 32.94
C PRO A 5 37.77 32.93 33.14
N THR A 6 38.59 32.08 33.68
CA THR A 6 38.39 30.85 34.42
C THR A 6 37.69 31.07 35.77
N LEU A 7 36.79 30.17 36.18
CA LEU A 7 36.40 29.90 37.56
C LEU A 7 36.08 28.42 37.68
N VAL A 8 36.90 27.62 38.17
CA VAL A 8 37.34 27.17 39.52
C VAL A 8 36.19 26.60 40.37
N CYS A 9 36.38 25.32 40.63
CA CYS A 9 35.79 24.40 41.58
C CYS A 9 35.18 24.99 42.85
N ASP A 10 34.15 24.33 43.35
CA ASP A 10 34.18 24.05 44.77
C ASP A 10 33.53 22.68 45.07
N TRP A 11 34.30 21.87 45.79
CA TRP A 11 33.96 20.61 46.40
C TRP A 11 33.66 20.86 47.87
N ALA A 12 32.55 20.32 48.36
CA ALA A 12 32.42 19.99 49.78
C ALA A 12 31.50 18.79 49.97
N PRO A 13 31.92 17.83 50.78
CA PRO A 13 31.14 16.66 51.11
C PRO A 13 30.34 16.87 52.42
N ASN A 14 29.16 16.31 52.54
CA ASN A 14 28.78 15.72 53.80
C ASN A 14 27.45 14.95 53.82
N ARG A 15 27.61 13.82 54.42
CA ARG A 15 26.81 13.12 55.42
C ARG A 15 25.70 12.20 54.94
N ALA A 16 26.00 10.99 55.30
CA ALA A 16 25.13 9.81 55.39
C ALA A 16 23.80 10.09 56.08
N MET A 17 22.78 9.52 55.50
CA MET A 17 21.64 9.01 56.27
C MET A 17 21.11 7.74 55.62
N ARG A 18 21.27 6.65 56.37
CA ARG A 18 20.68 5.34 56.11
C ARG A 18 19.17 5.45 56.23
N ILE A 19 18.45 5.06 55.22
CA ILE A 19 17.08 4.53 55.41
C ILE A 19 16.94 3.31 54.51
N LEU A 20 16.88 2.15 55.13
CA LEU A 20 16.38 0.94 54.52
C LEU A 20 14.88 1.12 54.24
N SER A 21 14.47 1.01 52.98
CA SER A 21 13.11 0.62 52.68
C SER A 21 13.15 -0.38 51.55
N LEU A 22 12.80 -1.63 51.83
CA LEU A 22 12.49 -2.65 50.84
C LEU A 22 11.26 -2.19 50.06
N GLY A 23 11.48 -1.54 48.94
CA GLY A 23 10.46 -1.27 47.95
C GLY A 23 10.44 -2.40 46.94
N ARG A 24 9.38 -3.21 46.94
CA ARG A 24 9.10 -4.19 45.92
C ARG A 24 8.98 -3.47 44.57
N LEU A 25 9.97 -3.63 43.70
CA LEU A 25 9.89 -3.21 42.32
C LEU A 25 8.89 -4.15 41.61
N ALA A 26 7.65 -3.69 41.45
CA ALA A 26 6.69 -4.32 40.56
C ALA A 26 7.12 -3.99 39.14
N PHE A 27 7.73 -4.96 38.47
CA PHE A 27 7.92 -4.90 37.00
C PHE A 27 6.53 -4.96 36.33
N LEU A 28 5.96 -3.83 35.99
CA LEU A 28 4.86 -3.79 35.05
C LEU A 28 5.43 -4.22 33.68
N THR A 29 5.21 -5.46 33.30
CA THR A 29 5.42 -5.91 31.91
C THR A 29 4.36 -5.24 31.04
N PHE A 30 4.76 -4.18 30.36
CA PHE A 30 3.95 -3.52 29.34
C PHE A 30 3.92 -4.44 28.12
N THR A 31 2.88 -5.27 28.02
CA THR A 31 2.65 -6.08 26.83
C THR A 31 2.24 -5.13 25.70
N ILE A 32 3.18 -4.81 24.80
CA ILE A 32 2.88 -4.07 23.58
C ILE A 32 2.03 -5.02 22.71
N LEU A 33 0.72 -4.86 22.72
CA LEU A 33 -0.14 -5.44 21.71
C LEU A 33 0.24 -4.76 20.37
N SER A 34 0.98 -5.49 19.56
CA SER A 34 1.22 -5.09 18.16
C SER A 34 -0.11 -5.19 17.43
N VAL A 35 -0.82 -4.06 17.31
CA VAL A 35 -1.97 -3.93 16.43
C VAL A 35 -1.41 -3.95 15.01
N SER A 36 -1.42 -5.12 14.38
CA SER A 36 -1.17 -5.21 12.94
C SER A 36 -2.24 -4.40 12.22
N PRO A 37 -1.88 -3.50 11.27
CA PRO A 37 -2.87 -2.77 10.52
C PRO A 37 -3.80 -3.76 9.83
N SER A 38 -5.10 -3.66 10.11
CA SER A 38 -6.18 -4.46 9.55
C SER A 38 -6.34 -4.18 8.05
N GLY A 39 -5.49 -4.78 7.26
CA GLY A 39 -5.36 -4.63 5.82
C GLY A 39 -4.32 -5.57 5.24
N ALA A 40 -3.72 -6.41 6.10
CA ALA A 40 -2.70 -7.36 5.70
C ALA A 40 -3.21 -8.32 4.62
N ARG A 41 -2.32 -8.60 3.65
CA ARG A 41 -2.48 -9.73 2.73
C ARG A 41 -2.45 -11.03 3.53
N ASP A 42 -3.32 -11.95 3.19
CA ASP A 42 -3.43 -13.27 3.82
C ASP A 42 -3.63 -14.34 2.75
N ILE A 43 -3.23 -15.56 3.06
CA ILE A 43 -3.52 -16.73 2.24
C ILE A 43 -4.91 -17.21 2.66
N VAL A 44 -5.77 -17.42 1.68
CA VAL A 44 -7.16 -17.85 1.88
C VAL A 44 -7.52 -19.00 0.96
N HIS A 45 -8.48 -19.82 1.37
CA HIS A 45 -9.05 -20.80 0.45
C HIS A 45 -9.77 -20.10 -0.71
N PHE A 46 -9.40 -20.45 -1.93
CA PHE A 46 -9.92 -19.84 -3.15
C PHE A 46 -9.83 -20.81 -4.33
N SER A 47 -10.94 -21.41 -4.70
CA SER A 47 -11.04 -22.44 -5.75
C SER A 47 -11.69 -21.92 -7.04
N GLY A 48 -11.64 -22.70 -8.10
CA GLY A 48 -12.31 -22.41 -9.37
C GLY A 48 -11.47 -21.63 -10.37
N TYR A 49 -10.18 -21.35 -10.07
CA TYR A 49 -9.25 -20.66 -10.97
C TYR A 49 -7.89 -21.36 -10.98
N SER A 50 -7.21 -21.30 -12.13
CA SER A 50 -5.86 -21.86 -12.27
C SER A 50 -4.83 -20.99 -11.55
N ALA A 51 -3.76 -21.61 -11.03
CA ALA A 51 -2.61 -20.91 -10.47
C ALA A 51 -2.07 -19.85 -11.45
N GLY A 52 -1.60 -18.73 -10.91
CA GLY A 52 -1.13 -17.57 -11.69
C GLY A 52 -2.26 -16.64 -12.15
N THR A 53 -3.53 -16.96 -11.92
CA THR A 53 -4.65 -16.06 -12.27
C THR A 53 -4.84 -14.99 -11.20
N ILE A 54 -5.07 -13.75 -11.64
CA ILE A 54 -5.58 -12.67 -10.79
C ILE A 54 -7.11 -12.65 -10.89
N VAL A 55 -7.80 -12.65 -9.75
CA VAL A 55 -9.25 -12.46 -9.69
C VAL A 55 -9.57 -11.27 -8.84
N VAL A 56 -10.28 -10.28 -9.39
CA VAL A 56 -10.74 -9.09 -8.67
C VAL A 56 -12.23 -9.19 -8.45
N LYS A 57 -12.66 -9.21 -7.20
CA LYS A 57 -14.07 -9.12 -6.81
C LYS A 57 -14.36 -7.69 -6.35
N THR A 58 -14.95 -6.90 -7.23
CA THR A 58 -15.12 -5.46 -7.00
C THR A 58 -16.08 -5.16 -5.87
N ASN A 59 -17.15 -5.94 -5.71
CA ASN A 59 -18.09 -5.82 -4.60
C ASN A 59 -17.44 -6.08 -3.23
N GLU A 60 -16.44 -6.97 -3.16
CA GLU A 60 -15.68 -7.26 -1.95
C GLU A 60 -14.52 -6.27 -1.74
N ARG A 61 -14.13 -5.54 -2.79
CA ARG A 61 -12.92 -4.69 -2.84
C ARG A 61 -11.68 -5.50 -2.48
N ARG A 62 -11.57 -6.68 -3.11
CA ARG A 62 -10.47 -7.63 -2.92
C ARG A 62 -9.92 -8.10 -4.26
N LEU A 63 -8.61 -8.30 -4.28
CA LEU A 63 -7.88 -8.97 -5.34
C LEU A 63 -7.32 -10.27 -4.78
N TYR A 64 -7.44 -11.33 -5.55
CA TYR A 64 -6.96 -12.67 -5.23
C TYR A 64 -5.95 -13.08 -6.30
N TYR A 65 -4.72 -13.35 -5.88
CA TYR A 65 -3.71 -13.97 -6.73
C TYR A 65 -3.66 -15.46 -6.41
N VAL A 66 -4.10 -16.28 -7.35
CA VAL A 66 -4.21 -17.75 -7.17
C VAL A 66 -2.83 -18.37 -7.18
N ILE A 67 -2.45 -19.04 -6.10
CA ILE A 67 -1.12 -19.67 -5.95
C ILE A 67 -1.15 -21.19 -6.22
N GLY A 68 -2.31 -21.78 -6.30
CA GLY A 68 -2.51 -23.22 -6.54
C GLY A 68 -3.23 -23.90 -5.37
N GLU A 69 -3.56 -25.19 -5.55
CA GLU A 69 -4.15 -26.06 -4.50
C GLU A 69 -5.40 -25.51 -3.80
N GLY A 70 -6.15 -24.66 -4.51
CA GLY A 70 -7.35 -24.02 -3.94
C GLY A 70 -7.04 -22.84 -3.02
N GLU A 71 -5.85 -22.25 -3.13
CA GLU A 71 -5.41 -21.12 -2.33
C GLU A 71 -5.10 -19.87 -3.15
N ALA A 72 -5.28 -18.71 -2.55
CA ALA A 72 -4.88 -17.43 -3.11
C ALA A 72 -4.35 -16.48 -2.05
N ILE A 73 -3.44 -15.60 -2.46
CA ILE A 73 -3.07 -14.43 -1.69
C ILE A 73 -4.15 -13.37 -1.91
N ARG A 74 -4.76 -12.92 -0.84
CA ARG A 74 -5.82 -11.91 -0.85
C ARG A 74 -5.26 -10.55 -0.50
N TYR A 75 -5.55 -9.53 -1.32
CA TYR A 75 -5.17 -8.14 -1.12
C TYR A 75 -6.39 -7.24 -1.02
N PRO A 76 -6.39 -6.24 -0.13
CA PRO A 76 -7.39 -5.18 -0.15
C PRO A 76 -7.14 -4.27 -1.36
N VAL A 77 -8.20 -3.84 -2.04
CA VAL A 77 -8.08 -2.96 -3.21
C VAL A 77 -9.13 -1.85 -3.22
N GLY A 78 -8.76 -0.69 -3.78
CA GLY A 78 -9.71 0.31 -4.21
C GLY A 78 -10.16 0.03 -5.64
N VAL A 79 -11.45 0.22 -5.94
CA VAL A 79 -12.04 -0.16 -7.22
C VAL A 79 -12.88 0.98 -7.82
N GLY A 80 -13.41 0.78 -9.02
CA GLY A 80 -14.26 1.73 -9.71
C GLY A 80 -15.44 2.19 -8.88
N ARG A 81 -15.68 3.52 -8.85
CA ARG A 81 -16.90 4.11 -8.27
C ARG A 81 -18.15 3.69 -9.05
N ALA A 82 -19.33 3.99 -8.54
CA ALA A 82 -20.60 3.73 -9.21
C ALA A 82 -20.56 4.24 -10.68
N GLY A 83 -20.98 3.41 -11.61
CA GLY A 83 -20.92 3.69 -13.06
C GLY A 83 -19.56 3.54 -13.71
N MET A 84 -18.46 3.35 -12.96
CA MET A 84 -17.10 3.18 -13.46
C MET A 84 -16.53 1.78 -13.19
N ALA A 85 -17.27 0.93 -12.48
CA ALA A 85 -16.89 -0.47 -12.28
C ALA A 85 -17.16 -1.25 -13.56
N TRP A 86 -16.20 -2.10 -13.94
CA TRP A 86 -16.30 -3.00 -15.07
C TRP A 86 -16.15 -4.45 -14.63
N SER A 87 -16.47 -5.39 -15.51
CA SER A 87 -16.25 -6.82 -15.34
C SER A 87 -15.84 -7.43 -16.66
N GLY A 88 -15.09 -8.53 -16.60
CA GLY A 88 -14.59 -9.21 -17.79
C GLY A 88 -13.28 -9.93 -17.54
N THR A 89 -12.71 -10.44 -18.61
CA THR A 89 -11.39 -11.10 -18.61
C THR A 89 -10.44 -10.31 -19.49
N THR A 90 -9.23 -10.11 -19.00
CA THR A 90 -8.13 -9.44 -19.68
C THR A 90 -6.80 -10.07 -19.26
N SER A 91 -5.69 -9.50 -19.66
CA SER A 91 -4.33 -9.93 -19.26
C SER A 91 -3.43 -8.73 -19.01
N ILE A 92 -2.34 -8.95 -18.28
CA ILE A 92 -1.29 -7.96 -18.09
C ILE A 92 -0.53 -7.80 -19.41
N ASP A 93 -0.45 -6.56 -19.92
CA ASP A 93 0.29 -6.19 -21.12
C ASP A 93 1.48 -5.25 -20.86
N GLY A 94 1.59 -4.70 -19.65
CA GLY A 94 2.71 -3.86 -19.25
C GLY A 94 3.01 -3.92 -17.76
N LYS A 95 4.30 -3.77 -17.42
CA LYS A 95 4.81 -3.76 -16.04
C LYS A 95 5.76 -2.59 -15.86
N TYR A 96 5.47 -1.69 -14.93
CA TYR A 96 6.23 -0.44 -14.75
C TYR A 96 6.49 -0.17 -13.27
N ILE A 97 7.74 0.14 -12.92
CA ILE A 97 8.12 0.63 -11.60
C ILE A 97 8.09 2.16 -11.61
N LYS A 98 7.38 2.74 -10.66
CA LYS A 98 7.23 4.20 -10.51
C LYS A 98 6.97 4.90 -11.85
N PRO A 99 5.95 4.51 -12.64
CA PRO A 99 5.73 5.10 -13.94
C PRO A 99 5.45 6.60 -13.84
N ALA A 100 5.80 7.38 -14.86
CA ALA A 100 5.16 8.67 -15.06
C ALA A 100 3.67 8.45 -15.34
N TRP A 101 2.83 9.43 -15.00
CA TRP A 101 1.40 9.32 -15.21
C TRP A 101 0.86 10.49 -16.05
N SER A 102 0.13 10.16 -17.09
CA SER A 102 -0.69 11.10 -17.84
C SER A 102 -2.15 10.84 -17.59
N ALA A 103 -2.90 11.88 -17.27
CA ALA A 103 -4.32 11.73 -17.00
C ALA A 103 -5.07 11.27 -18.26
N PRO A 104 -5.79 10.14 -18.24
CA PRO A 104 -6.69 9.75 -19.32
C PRO A 104 -7.75 10.83 -19.60
N ALA A 105 -8.31 10.83 -20.81
CA ALA A 105 -9.30 11.82 -21.23
C ALA A 105 -10.53 11.87 -20.31
N SER A 106 -10.95 10.72 -19.78
CA SER A 106 -12.02 10.58 -18.78
C SER A 106 -11.72 11.36 -17.50
N ILE A 107 -10.48 11.25 -17.00
CA ILE A 107 -10.04 11.96 -15.79
C ILE A 107 -9.86 13.45 -16.05
N ARG A 108 -9.32 13.86 -17.22
CA ARG A 108 -9.17 15.28 -17.58
C ARG A 108 -10.51 16.01 -17.66
N ARG A 109 -11.56 15.34 -18.09
CA ARG A 109 -12.92 15.92 -18.08
C ARG A 109 -13.43 16.21 -16.68
N ASP A 110 -13.17 15.29 -15.73
CA ASP A 110 -13.62 15.43 -14.35
C ASP A 110 -12.74 16.41 -13.53
N TYR A 111 -11.46 16.56 -13.93
CA TYR A 111 -10.44 17.32 -13.20
C TYR A 111 -9.59 18.18 -14.16
N SER A 112 -10.14 19.26 -14.65
CA SER A 112 -9.54 20.14 -15.67
C SER A 112 -8.22 20.83 -15.27
N ARG A 113 -7.87 20.83 -13.96
CA ARG A 113 -6.63 21.44 -13.43
C ARG A 113 -5.49 20.44 -13.24
N GLN A 114 -5.64 19.18 -13.65
CA GLN A 114 -4.56 18.21 -13.56
C GLN A 114 -3.44 18.55 -14.56
N PRO A 115 -2.16 18.45 -14.15
CA PRO A 115 -1.05 18.58 -15.08
C PRO A 115 -1.14 17.47 -16.14
N GLU A 116 -0.68 17.76 -17.34
CA GLU A 116 -0.69 16.81 -18.46
C GLU A 116 0.09 15.54 -18.11
N VAL A 117 1.24 15.70 -17.46
CA VAL A 117 2.10 14.60 -17.00
C VAL A 117 2.53 14.85 -15.58
N ILE A 118 2.39 13.83 -14.72
CA ILE A 118 3.02 13.79 -13.39
C ILE A 118 4.25 12.89 -13.48
N PRO A 119 5.47 13.41 -13.18
CA PRO A 119 6.70 12.65 -13.34
C PRO A 119 6.77 11.39 -12.49
N SER A 120 7.60 10.46 -12.92
CA SER A 120 8.02 9.29 -12.15
C SER A 120 8.54 9.69 -10.76
N GLY A 121 8.14 8.95 -9.73
CA GLY A 121 8.59 9.17 -8.34
C GLY A 121 8.03 10.41 -7.65
N SER A 122 7.22 11.24 -8.33
CA SER A 122 6.56 12.37 -7.69
C SER A 122 5.59 11.92 -6.58
N PRO A 123 5.59 12.54 -5.39
CA PRO A 123 4.60 12.26 -4.35
C PRO A 123 3.14 12.51 -4.81
N ALA A 124 2.95 13.37 -5.80
CA ALA A 124 1.64 13.65 -6.40
C ALA A 124 1.19 12.57 -7.39
N ASN A 125 2.06 11.62 -7.76
CA ASN A 125 1.76 10.62 -8.78
C ASN A 125 0.78 9.56 -8.23
N PRO A 126 -0.43 9.44 -8.82
CA PRO A 126 -1.45 8.52 -8.32
C PRO A 126 -1.11 7.05 -8.55
N MET A 127 -0.14 6.71 -9.40
CA MET A 127 0.24 5.33 -9.71
C MET A 127 1.04 4.64 -8.60
N GLY A 128 1.61 5.43 -7.67
CA GLY A 128 2.37 4.89 -6.55
C GLY A 128 3.65 4.16 -6.97
N ALA A 129 3.93 3.02 -6.31
CA ALA A 129 5.21 2.32 -6.45
C ALA A 129 5.36 1.54 -7.77
N ALA A 130 4.26 1.01 -8.32
CA ALA A 130 4.26 0.24 -9.56
C ALA A 130 2.89 0.25 -10.23
N ALA A 131 2.87 -0.13 -11.51
CA ALA A 131 1.65 -0.33 -12.28
C ALA A 131 1.77 -1.55 -13.20
N LEU A 132 0.67 -2.28 -13.32
CA LEU A 132 0.42 -3.38 -14.24
C LEU A 132 -0.71 -2.94 -15.17
N THR A 133 -0.41 -2.64 -16.44
CA THR A 133 -1.44 -2.26 -17.41
C THR A 133 -2.20 -3.49 -17.92
N LEU A 134 -3.45 -3.28 -18.29
CA LEU A 134 -4.37 -4.36 -18.70
C LEU A 134 -4.69 -4.22 -20.19
N SER A 135 -4.61 -5.32 -20.92
CA SER A 135 -4.92 -5.38 -22.35
C SER A 135 -6.39 -5.05 -22.65
N GLY A 136 -6.63 -4.52 -23.85
CA GLY A 136 -8.00 -4.27 -24.32
C GLY A 136 -8.46 -2.82 -24.28
N GLY A 137 -7.54 -1.85 -24.30
CA GLY A 137 -7.91 -0.43 -24.46
C GLY A 137 -7.08 0.57 -23.66
N GLY A 138 -6.09 0.11 -22.91
CA GLY A 138 -5.04 0.99 -22.34
C GLY A 138 -5.45 1.91 -21.19
N GLU A 139 -6.71 1.96 -20.80
CA GLU A 139 -7.17 2.88 -19.74
C GLU A 139 -7.16 2.28 -18.33
N TYR A 140 -7.10 0.94 -18.19
CA TYR A 140 -7.16 0.28 -16.89
C TYR A 140 -5.81 -0.31 -16.49
N ALA A 141 -5.54 -0.20 -15.19
CA ALA A 141 -4.35 -0.77 -14.57
C ALA A 141 -4.65 -1.26 -13.16
N ILE A 142 -3.82 -2.19 -12.69
CA ILE A 142 -3.65 -2.50 -11.27
C ILE A 142 -2.41 -1.73 -10.84
N HIS A 143 -2.50 -0.85 -9.83
CA HIS A 143 -1.39 0.02 -9.49
C HIS A 143 -1.35 0.37 -8.00
N GLY A 144 -0.22 0.88 -7.54
CA GLY A 144 -0.07 1.46 -6.21
C GLY A 144 -0.90 2.72 -6.02
N THR A 145 -0.62 3.49 -4.99
CA THR A 145 -1.34 4.74 -4.79
C THR A 145 -0.54 5.73 -3.95
N ASN A 146 -0.71 7.02 -4.20
CA ASN A 146 -0.29 8.10 -3.31
C ASN A 146 -1.37 8.44 -2.26
N ASN A 147 -2.54 7.81 -2.32
CA ASN A 147 -3.63 7.96 -1.36
C ASN A 147 -4.04 6.60 -0.76
N PRO A 148 -3.32 6.10 0.27
CA PRO A 148 -3.62 4.81 0.90
C PRO A 148 -5.06 4.69 1.42
N GLY A 149 -5.68 5.79 1.84
CA GLY A 149 -7.08 5.81 2.29
C GLY A 149 -8.10 5.49 1.20
N SER A 150 -7.68 5.39 -0.07
CA SER A 150 -8.54 4.98 -1.19
C SER A 150 -8.66 3.45 -1.34
N VAL A 151 -7.77 2.68 -0.72
CA VAL A 151 -7.83 1.22 -0.70
C VAL A 151 -9.01 0.77 0.16
N GLY A 152 -9.75 -0.23 -0.29
CA GLY A 152 -10.98 -0.69 0.35
C GLY A 152 -12.23 0.12 -0.01
N ARG A 153 -12.14 1.06 -0.95
CA ARG A 153 -13.25 1.95 -1.33
C ARG A 153 -13.60 1.90 -2.82
N PHE A 154 -14.78 2.41 -3.16
CA PHE A 154 -15.27 2.61 -4.53
C PHE A 154 -14.93 4.05 -4.97
N VAL A 155 -13.75 4.28 -5.55
CA VAL A 155 -13.23 5.65 -5.75
C VAL A 155 -12.60 5.90 -7.11
N SER A 156 -12.23 4.86 -7.88
CA SER A 156 -11.49 5.02 -9.12
C SER A 156 -12.38 5.21 -10.34
N HIS A 157 -11.78 5.51 -11.49
CA HIS A 157 -12.41 5.51 -12.80
C HIS A 157 -12.32 4.15 -13.53
N GLY A 158 -12.14 3.06 -12.75
CA GLY A 158 -12.04 1.70 -13.26
C GLY A 158 -10.73 1.00 -12.90
N CYS A 159 -9.64 1.73 -12.64
CA CYS A 159 -8.38 1.17 -12.17
C CYS A 159 -8.53 0.50 -10.80
N ILE A 160 -7.65 -0.45 -10.52
CA ILE A 160 -7.60 -1.20 -9.27
C ILE A 160 -6.42 -0.69 -8.46
N ARG A 161 -6.69 -0.05 -7.31
CA ARG A 161 -5.68 0.56 -6.44
C ARG A 161 -5.27 -0.38 -5.33
N MET A 162 -3.97 -0.52 -5.11
CA MET A 162 -3.37 -1.32 -4.06
C MET A 162 -2.52 -0.45 -3.13
N TYR A 163 -2.24 -0.92 -1.93
CA TYR A 163 -1.14 -0.37 -1.16
C TYR A 163 0.17 -0.55 -1.92
N ASN A 164 1.12 0.37 -1.75
CA ASN A 164 2.38 0.32 -2.49
C ASN A 164 3.19 -0.95 -2.20
N GLN A 165 3.18 -1.44 -0.99
CA GLN A 165 3.81 -2.72 -0.62
C GLN A 165 3.14 -3.93 -1.29
N ASP A 166 1.81 -3.89 -1.47
CA ASP A 166 1.04 -4.99 -2.03
C ASP A 166 1.21 -5.07 -3.55
N ILE A 167 1.20 -3.91 -4.24
CA ILE A 167 1.47 -3.91 -5.69
C ILE A 167 2.90 -4.35 -6.00
N MET A 168 3.89 -4.03 -5.16
CA MET A 168 5.26 -4.51 -5.34
C MET A 168 5.35 -6.03 -5.17
N ASP A 169 4.69 -6.60 -4.17
CA ASP A 169 4.61 -8.06 -3.98
C ASP A 169 3.91 -8.75 -5.18
N LEU A 170 2.78 -8.20 -5.64
CA LEU A 170 2.07 -8.74 -6.81
C LEU A 170 2.92 -8.61 -8.08
N TYR A 171 3.62 -7.49 -8.26
CA TYR A 171 4.48 -7.21 -9.40
C TYR A 171 5.55 -8.29 -9.62
N GLU A 172 6.15 -8.80 -8.55
CA GLU A 172 7.17 -9.84 -8.61
C GLU A 172 6.60 -11.21 -8.96
N ARG A 173 5.31 -11.44 -8.67
CA ARG A 173 4.65 -12.74 -8.89
C ARG A 173 4.09 -12.92 -10.29
N VAL A 174 3.84 -11.83 -11.00
CA VAL A 174 3.11 -11.84 -12.28
C VAL A 174 4.01 -11.48 -13.46
N GLY A 175 3.62 -11.92 -14.65
CA GLY A 175 4.30 -11.64 -15.91
C GLY A 175 3.35 -11.06 -16.96
N TYR A 176 3.91 -10.73 -18.12
CA TYR A 176 3.11 -10.44 -19.31
C TYR A 176 2.22 -11.63 -19.65
N GLY A 177 0.99 -11.37 -20.07
CA GLY A 177 0.00 -12.40 -20.36
C GLY A 177 -0.69 -13.01 -19.14
N THR A 178 -0.29 -12.64 -17.90
CA THR A 178 -1.01 -13.08 -16.70
C THR A 178 -2.48 -12.74 -16.80
N LYS A 179 -3.33 -13.76 -16.68
CA LYS A 179 -4.79 -13.64 -16.79
C LYS A 179 -5.37 -12.86 -15.64
N VAL A 180 -6.24 -11.91 -15.94
CA VAL A 180 -6.96 -11.09 -14.96
C VAL A 180 -8.46 -11.22 -15.21
N VAL A 181 -9.19 -11.67 -14.20
CA VAL A 181 -10.65 -11.80 -14.20
C VAL A 181 -11.22 -10.80 -13.23
N VAL A 182 -12.11 -9.93 -13.71
CA VAL A 182 -12.77 -8.93 -12.88
C VAL A 182 -14.25 -9.27 -12.77
N LEU A 183 -14.73 -9.42 -11.55
CA LEU A 183 -16.11 -9.77 -11.20
C LEU A 183 -16.77 -8.61 -10.44
N ARG A 184 -18.07 -8.49 -10.61
CA ARG A 184 -18.92 -7.57 -9.82
C ARG A 184 -19.52 -8.25 -8.63
#